data_6a48bac4541d17158167340a9569b09e
#
_entry.id   6a48bac4541d17158167340a9569b09e
#
_cell.length_a   1.000
_cell.length_b   1.000
_cell.length_c   1.000
_cell.angle_alpha   90.00
_cell.angle_beta   90.00
_cell.angle_gamma   90.00
#
_symmetry.space_group_name_H-M   'P 1'
#
loop_
_entity.id
_entity.type
_entity.pdbx_description
1 polymer ?
#
loop_
_entity_poly.entity_id
_entity_poly.type
_entity_poly.pdbx_seq_one_letter_code
_entity_poly.pdbx_strand_id
1 'polypeptide(L)'
;MTASAVLAKSTLARAAGPYEGSPAPDPKLLERARALLKKAPFIDTHNDLPSMFLETKAGDLKSFDMSQVQPTLCADVPRLREGCVGAQYWSVFVESGTQVTHTSLHEALREFDVALRFIRSRPELAQARTADDIERIHHGGQIACLLGVEGGHMIEDSPAALRTFYDLGARYMTLTHWANVDWADAATDEPEHQGLTEFGKRVVKEMNRLGMFADLSHVSPDTMSDALRVSRAPVIFSHSSAFAINPHPRNVPDDVLRMMPKNGGVVHVNFIGAFVSPKNADFDTK
;
A
#
# COMPACT_ATOMS: atom_id res chain seq x y z
N MET A 1 15.57 -30.34 11.54
CA MET A 1 14.57 -29.59 12.32
C MET A 1 13.65 -28.93 11.31
N THR A 2 12.42 -29.35 11.28
CA THR A 2 11.44 -28.99 10.25
C THR A 2 10.85 -27.62 10.60
N ALA A 3 11.17 -26.60 9.82
CA ALA A 3 10.50 -25.31 9.89
C ALA A 3 9.07 -25.50 9.37
N SER A 4 8.10 -25.47 10.27
CA SER A 4 6.68 -25.40 9.91
C SER A 4 6.40 -24.02 9.33
N ALA A 5 6.22 -23.96 8.03
CA ALA A 5 5.66 -22.80 7.38
C ALA A 5 4.23 -22.58 7.92
N VAL A 6 4.07 -21.56 8.75
CA VAL A 6 2.76 -21.02 9.11
C VAL A 6 2.26 -20.26 7.89
N LEU A 7 1.51 -20.93 7.03
CA LEU A 7 0.66 -20.28 6.05
C LEU A 7 -0.39 -19.48 6.84
N ALA A 8 -0.17 -18.18 7.00
CA ALA A 8 -1.21 -17.26 7.37
C ALA A 8 -2.22 -17.24 6.20
N LYS A 9 -3.24 -18.08 6.29
CA LYS A 9 -4.42 -17.93 5.43
C LYS A 9 -5.02 -16.57 5.75
N SER A 10 -4.88 -15.61 4.83
CA SER A 10 -5.66 -14.38 4.87
C SER A 10 -7.13 -14.80 4.79
N THR A 11 -7.77 -14.89 5.93
CA THR A 11 -9.23 -15.03 6.00
C THR A 11 -9.79 -13.70 5.52
N LEU A 12 -10.24 -13.68 4.27
CA LEU A 12 -10.99 -12.59 3.67
C LEU A 12 -12.08 -12.15 4.64
N ALA A 13 -11.89 -10.97 5.23
CA ALA A 13 -12.91 -10.35 6.05
C ALA A 13 -14.17 -10.21 5.18
N ARG A 14 -15.22 -10.91 5.55
CA ARG A 14 -16.55 -10.77 4.95
C ARG A 14 -16.87 -9.28 4.99
N ALA A 15 -17.16 -8.66 3.84
CA ALA A 15 -17.59 -7.28 3.80
C ALA A 15 -18.78 -7.12 4.77
N ALA A 16 -18.49 -6.64 5.96
CA ALA A 16 -19.52 -6.35 6.94
C ALA A 16 -20.39 -5.26 6.33
N GLY A 17 -21.69 -5.52 6.21
CA GLY A 17 -22.68 -4.48 6.03
C GLY A 17 -22.50 -3.39 7.10
N PRO A 18 -23.22 -2.27 7.02
CA PRO A 18 -23.12 -1.23 8.03
C PRO A 18 -23.17 -1.87 9.42
N TYR A 19 -22.23 -1.53 10.28
CA TYR A 19 -22.11 -2.08 11.64
C TYR A 19 -23.49 -2.10 12.28
N GLU A 20 -23.99 -3.28 12.66
CA GLU A 20 -25.24 -3.38 13.40
C GLU A 20 -25.12 -2.49 14.64
N GLY A 21 -25.95 -1.43 14.70
CA GLY A 21 -25.93 -0.44 15.77
C GLY A 21 -25.27 0.91 15.46
N SER A 22 -24.63 1.08 14.29
CA SER A 22 -24.21 2.43 13.88
C SER A 22 -25.44 3.23 13.39
N PRO A 23 -25.65 4.45 13.89
CA PRO A 23 -26.73 5.29 13.37
C PRO A 23 -26.49 5.58 11.89
N ALA A 24 -27.55 5.61 11.09
CA ALA A 24 -27.45 6.02 9.70
C ALA A 24 -26.78 7.41 9.61
N PRO A 25 -25.85 7.63 8.67
CA PRO A 25 -25.19 8.92 8.55
C PRO A 25 -26.22 10.02 8.26
N ASP A 26 -26.03 11.20 8.87
CA ASP A 26 -26.86 12.37 8.55
C ASP A 26 -26.81 12.66 7.04
N PRO A 27 -27.97 12.66 6.33
CA PRO A 27 -28.00 12.88 4.89
C PRO A 27 -27.32 14.19 4.44
N LYS A 28 -27.42 15.25 5.25
CA LYS A 28 -26.78 16.55 4.94
C LYS A 28 -25.26 16.48 5.05
N LEU A 29 -24.74 15.76 6.04
CA LEU A 29 -23.29 15.54 6.18
C LEU A 29 -22.77 14.65 5.06
N LEU A 30 -23.52 13.62 4.66
CA LEU A 30 -23.17 12.76 3.54
C LEU A 30 -23.14 13.52 2.22
N GLU A 31 -24.14 14.37 1.96
CA GLU A 31 -24.17 15.23 0.77
C GLU A 31 -22.99 16.20 0.76
N ARG A 32 -22.67 16.83 1.91
CA ARG A 32 -21.52 17.71 2.05
C ARG A 32 -20.21 16.97 1.80
N ALA A 33 -20.04 15.77 2.33
CA ALA A 33 -18.87 14.93 2.11
C ALA A 33 -18.71 14.61 0.61
N ARG A 34 -19.77 14.15 -0.05
CA ARG A 34 -19.76 13.88 -1.49
C ARG A 34 -19.41 15.11 -2.32
N ALA A 35 -19.92 16.28 -1.95
CA ALA A 35 -19.62 17.53 -2.63
C ALA A 35 -18.15 17.94 -2.48
N LEU A 36 -17.53 17.68 -1.33
CA LEU A 36 -16.10 17.90 -1.12
C LEU A 36 -15.26 16.93 -1.95
N LEU A 37 -15.58 15.64 -1.91
CA LEU A 37 -14.85 14.58 -2.63
C LEU A 37 -15.01 14.68 -4.16
N LYS A 38 -16.04 15.33 -4.64
CA LYS A 38 -16.18 15.68 -6.07
C LYS A 38 -15.21 16.78 -6.51
N LYS A 39 -14.81 17.67 -5.59
CA LYS A 39 -13.89 18.78 -5.88
C LYS A 39 -12.43 18.39 -5.73
N ALA A 40 -12.14 17.54 -4.75
CA ALA A 40 -10.79 17.06 -4.47
C ALA A 40 -10.81 15.53 -4.38
N PRO A 41 -9.93 14.82 -5.11
CA PRO A 41 -9.93 13.36 -5.10
C PRO A 41 -9.59 12.83 -3.71
N PHE A 42 -10.42 11.93 -3.19
CA PHE A 42 -10.01 11.05 -2.10
C PHE A 42 -9.06 10.00 -2.66
N ILE A 43 -7.88 9.90 -2.07
CA ILE A 43 -6.83 8.99 -2.51
C ILE A 43 -6.68 7.89 -1.47
N ASP A 44 -6.99 6.66 -1.83
CA ASP A 44 -6.64 5.48 -1.07
C ASP A 44 -5.25 5.02 -1.50
N THR A 45 -4.35 4.86 -0.55
CA THR A 45 -2.92 4.68 -0.83
C THR A 45 -2.45 3.24 -0.79
N HIS A 46 -3.33 2.27 -0.50
CA HIS A 46 -2.94 0.87 -0.48
C HIS A 46 -4.12 -0.07 -0.70
N ASN A 47 -4.03 -0.96 -1.68
CA ASN A 47 -5.04 -1.97 -1.95
C ASN A 47 -4.45 -3.16 -2.70
N ASP A 48 -4.59 -4.35 -2.11
CA ASP A 48 -3.99 -5.62 -2.58
C ASP A 48 -4.84 -6.37 -3.60
N LEU A 49 -5.83 -5.71 -4.20
CA LEU A 49 -6.69 -6.38 -5.19
C LEU A 49 -5.93 -7.06 -6.33
N PRO A 50 -4.83 -6.51 -6.90
CA PRO A 50 -4.07 -7.20 -7.95
C PRO A 50 -3.55 -8.58 -7.53
N SER A 51 -3.03 -8.71 -6.30
CA SER A 51 -2.54 -9.98 -5.75
C SER A 51 -3.62 -11.05 -5.71
N MET A 52 -4.87 -10.66 -5.41
CA MET A 52 -6.01 -11.59 -5.39
C MET A 52 -6.25 -12.28 -6.73
N PHE A 53 -5.97 -11.61 -7.85
CA PHE A 53 -6.07 -12.24 -9.17
C PHE A 53 -4.96 -13.27 -9.40
N LEU A 54 -3.73 -13.01 -8.93
CA LEU A 54 -2.62 -13.97 -9.08
C LEU A 54 -2.79 -15.16 -8.16
N GLU A 55 -3.02 -14.94 -6.89
CA GLU A 55 -3.10 -15.97 -5.85
C GLU A 55 -4.27 -16.93 -6.07
N THR A 56 -5.44 -16.40 -6.43
CA THR A 56 -6.66 -17.21 -6.52
C THR A 56 -6.96 -17.73 -7.91
N LYS A 57 -6.49 -17.05 -8.96
CA LYS A 57 -6.92 -17.30 -10.34
C LYS A 57 -5.78 -17.21 -11.37
N ALA A 58 -4.53 -17.30 -10.95
CA ALA A 58 -3.36 -17.26 -11.83
C ALA A 58 -3.34 -16.05 -12.78
N GLY A 59 -3.90 -14.92 -12.36
CA GLY A 59 -3.95 -13.66 -13.12
C GLY A 59 -5.08 -13.58 -14.16
N ASP A 60 -6.10 -14.46 -14.09
CA ASP A 60 -7.28 -14.35 -14.95
C ASP A 60 -8.24 -13.27 -14.48
N LEU A 61 -8.22 -12.12 -15.14
CA LEU A 61 -9.06 -10.96 -14.83
C LEU A 61 -10.57 -11.19 -15.04
N LYS A 62 -10.96 -12.26 -15.74
CA LYS A 62 -12.37 -12.61 -15.96
C LYS A 62 -12.96 -13.39 -14.80
N SER A 63 -12.14 -13.87 -13.89
CA SER A 63 -12.57 -14.68 -12.74
C SER A 63 -13.41 -13.92 -11.72
N PHE A 64 -13.30 -12.58 -11.70
CA PHE A 64 -14.14 -11.70 -10.89
C PHE A 64 -14.79 -10.64 -11.79
N ASP A 65 -16.12 -10.55 -11.78
CA ASP A 65 -16.81 -9.44 -12.46
C ASP A 65 -16.76 -8.18 -11.63
N MET A 66 -15.71 -7.40 -11.82
CA MET A 66 -15.47 -6.15 -11.08
C MET A 66 -16.48 -5.04 -11.37
N SER A 67 -17.42 -5.25 -12.31
CA SER A 67 -18.58 -4.35 -12.51
C SER A 67 -19.71 -4.59 -11.51
N GLN A 68 -19.63 -5.67 -10.76
CA GLN A 68 -20.56 -6.06 -9.72
C GLN A 68 -19.89 -6.05 -8.35
N VAL A 69 -20.70 -5.94 -7.28
CA VAL A 69 -20.19 -6.09 -5.91
C VAL A 69 -19.61 -7.49 -5.73
N GLN A 70 -18.37 -7.56 -5.27
CA GLN A 70 -17.64 -8.80 -5.00
C GLN A 70 -17.52 -9.03 -3.48
N PRO A 71 -18.43 -9.78 -2.83
CA PRO A 71 -18.46 -9.91 -1.37
C PRO A 71 -17.21 -10.55 -0.76
N THR A 72 -16.46 -11.29 -1.57
CA THR A 72 -15.22 -11.98 -1.14
C THR A 72 -13.96 -11.15 -1.35
N LEU A 73 -14.07 -9.99 -1.98
CA LEU A 73 -12.93 -9.09 -2.21
C LEU A 73 -13.05 -7.83 -1.35
N CYS A 74 -11.92 -7.22 -1.03
CA CYS A 74 -11.87 -5.96 -0.27
C CYS A 74 -12.37 -4.75 -1.08
N ALA A 75 -12.29 -4.80 -2.42
CA ALA A 75 -12.70 -3.73 -3.31
C ALA A 75 -13.36 -4.26 -4.59
N ASP A 76 -14.22 -3.43 -5.18
CA ASP A 76 -14.78 -3.56 -6.53
C ASP A 76 -15.17 -2.16 -7.05
N VAL A 77 -15.42 -2.04 -8.33
CA VAL A 77 -15.72 -0.72 -8.94
C VAL A 77 -16.98 -0.07 -8.37
N PRO A 78 -18.11 -0.79 -8.14
CA PRO A 78 -19.29 -0.20 -7.49
C PRO A 78 -19.00 0.40 -6.12
N ARG A 79 -18.30 -0.33 -5.23
CA ARG A 79 -17.97 0.16 -3.88
C ARG A 79 -16.96 1.32 -3.89
N LEU A 80 -15.96 1.29 -4.77
CA LEU A 80 -15.03 2.41 -4.95
C LEU A 80 -15.78 3.69 -5.38
N ARG A 81 -16.75 3.56 -6.29
CA ARG A 81 -17.58 4.70 -6.73
C ARG A 81 -18.53 5.19 -5.64
N GLU A 82 -19.17 4.28 -4.91
CA GLU A 82 -20.04 4.63 -3.78
C GLU A 82 -19.26 5.37 -2.69
N GLY A 83 -18.02 4.92 -2.39
CA GLY A 83 -17.07 5.55 -1.48
C GLY A 83 -16.47 6.86 -2.01
N CYS A 84 -16.82 7.28 -3.23
CA CYS A 84 -16.25 8.47 -3.87
C CYS A 84 -14.73 8.45 -3.97
N VAL A 85 -14.13 7.29 -4.16
CA VAL A 85 -12.68 7.15 -4.35
C VAL A 85 -12.29 7.82 -5.66
N GLY A 86 -11.46 8.86 -5.58
CA GLY A 86 -10.97 9.62 -6.73
C GLY A 86 -9.68 9.08 -7.30
N ALA A 87 -8.83 8.48 -6.42
CA ALA A 87 -7.62 7.80 -6.83
C ALA A 87 -7.33 6.60 -5.93
N GLN A 88 -6.72 5.56 -6.52
CA GLN A 88 -6.36 4.32 -5.84
C GLN A 88 -4.94 3.92 -6.17
N TYR A 89 -4.12 3.67 -5.15
CA TYR A 89 -2.88 2.93 -5.31
C TYR A 89 -3.17 1.44 -5.24
N TRP A 90 -2.83 0.74 -6.30
CA TRP A 90 -2.84 -0.71 -6.36
C TRP A 90 -1.49 -1.24 -5.92
N SER A 91 -1.47 -2.13 -4.95
CA SER A 91 -0.25 -2.76 -4.46
C SER A 91 0.29 -3.72 -5.52
N VAL A 92 1.59 -3.64 -5.74
CA VAL A 92 2.41 -4.66 -6.37
C VAL A 92 3.11 -5.37 -5.22
N PHE A 93 2.54 -6.48 -4.79
CA PHE A 93 2.96 -7.23 -3.62
C PHE A 93 3.55 -8.57 -4.02
N VAL A 94 4.60 -8.96 -3.34
CA VAL A 94 5.24 -10.28 -3.45
C VAL A 94 5.66 -10.74 -2.05
N GLU A 95 5.40 -12.00 -1.74
CA GLU A 95 5.78 -12.59 -0.44
C GLU A 95 7.28 -12.45 -0.16
N SER A 96 7.62 -12.03 1.07
CA SER A 96 9.01 -11.82 1.48
C SER A 96 9.87 -13.08 1.38
N GLY A 97 9.29 -14.27 1.48
CA GLY A 97 9.98 -15.55 1.29
C GLY A 97 10.64 -15.72 -0.08
N THR A 98 10.22 -14.96 -1.09
CA THR A 98 10.83 -14.97 -2.43
C THR A 98 12.25 -14.41 -2.47
N GLN A 99 12.69 -13.68 -1.43
CA GLN A 99 14.07 -13.26 -1.26
C GLN A 99 15.02 -14.47 -1.19
N VAL A 100 14.62 -15.50 -0.44
CA VAL A 100 15.40 -16.72 -0.25
C VAL A 100 15.57 -17.51 -1.56
N THR A 101 14.58 -17.43 -2.43
CA THR A 101 14.59 -18.13 -3.72
C THR A 101 15.09 -17.28 -4.88
N HIS A 102 15.38 -16.00 -4.65
CA HIS A 102 15.79 -15.02 -5.68
C HIS A 102 14.79 -14.95 -6.84
N THR A 103 13.50 -14.91 -6.51
CA THR A 103 12.40 -14.85 -7.50
C THR A 103 11.54 -13.60 -7.32
N SER A 104 11.92 -12.69 -6.41
CA SER A 104 11.12 -11.51 -6.06
C SER A 104 10.88 -10.59 -7.26
N LEU A 105 11.92 -10.30 -8.04
CA LEU A 105 11.82 -9.48 -9.25
C LEU A 105 10.93 -10.13 -10.31
N HIS A 106 11.06 -11.45 -10.51
CA HIS A 106 10.24 -12.19 -11.46
C HIS A 106 8.74 -12.11 -11.09
N GLU A 107 8.43 -12.38 -9.83
CA GLU A 107 7.04 -12.33 -9.35
C GLU A 107 6.49 -10.89 -9.36
N ALA A 108 7.30 -9.89 -9.04
CA ALA A 108 6.91 -8.49 -9.14
C ALA A 108 6.50 -8.09 -10.57
N LEU A 109 7.22 -8.56 -11.59
CA LEU A 109 6.85 -8.29 -12.99
C LEU A 109 5.51 -8.92 -13.37
N ARG A 110 5.18 -10.09 -12.83
CA ARG A 110 3.86 -10.73 -13.02
C ARG A 110 2.75 -9.90 -12.37
N GLU A 111 3.02 -9.38 -11.16
CA GLU A 111 2.08 -8.53 -10.44
C GLU A 111 1.85 -7.20 -11.17
N PHE A 112 2.91 -6.56 -11.66
CA PHE A 112 2.80 -5.37 -12.53
C PHE A 112 1.95 -5.63 -13.77
N ASP A 113 2.14 -6.78 -14.45
CA ASP A 113 1.35 -7.14 -15.63
C ASP A 113 -0.14 -7.25 -15.29
N VAL A 114 -0.49 -7.94 -14.20
CA VAL A 114 -1.88 -8.11 -13.77
C VAL A 114 -2.49 -6.77 -13.41
N ALA A 115 -1.82 -5.94 -12.59
CA ALA A 115 -2.32 -4.63 -12.19
C ALA A 115 -2.54 -3.71 -13.41
N LEU A 116 -1.60 -3.66 -14.34
CA LEU A 116 -1.72 -2.83 -15.54
C LEU A 116 -2.80 -3.35 -16.50
N ARG A 117 -2.95 -4.66 -16.66
CA ARG A 117 -4.05 -5.25 -17.45
C ARG A 117 -5.39 -4.98 -16.80
N PHE A 118 -5.49 -5.08 -15.46
CA PHE A 118 -6.70 -4.75 -14.72
C PHE A 118 -7.13 -3.31 -14.98
N ILE A 119 -6.24 -2.34 -14.79
CA ILE A 119 -6.51 -0.92 -15.04
C ILE A 119 -7.02 -0.70 -16.47
N ARG A 120 -6.33 -1.28 -17.47
CA ARG A 120 -6.68 -1.11 -18.90
C ARG A 120 -7.98 -1.80 -19.29
N SER A 121 -8.40 -2.82 -18.56
CA SER A 121 -9.60 -3.61 -18.88
C SER A 121 -10.90 -2.92 -18.49
N ARG A 122 -10.85 -1.80 -17.75
CA ARG A 122 -12.01 -1.13 -17.17
C ARG A 122 -12.10 0.34 -17.60
N PRO A 123 -13.19 0.75 -18.24
CA PRO A 123 -13.36 2.14 -18.66
C PRO A 123 -13.49 3.12 -17.50
N GLU A 124 -13.81 2.62 -16.29
CA GLU A 124 -13.90 3.41 -15.06
C GLU A 124 -12.56 3.79 -14.49
N LEU A 125 -11.48 3.11 -14.91
CA LEU A 125 -10.13 3.23 -14.37
C LEU A 125 -9.20 3.86 -15.40
N ALA A 126 -8.27 4.69 -14.95
CA ALA A 126 -7.22 5.22 -15.83
C ALA A 126 -5.90 5.33 -15.07
N GLN A 127 -4.79 4.92 -15.68
CA GLN A 127 -3.47 5.03 -15.07
C GLN A 127 -3.07 6.49 -14.90
N ALA A 128 -2.69 6.87 -13.69
CA ALA A 128 -2.07 8.15 -13.35
C ALA A 128 -0.58 7.96 -13.06
N ARG A 129 0.23 8.95 -13.42
CA ARG A 129 1.67 8.98 -13.16
C ARG A 129 2.12 10.27 -12.47
N THR A 130 1.27 11.29 -12.47
CA THR A 130 1.52 12.61 -11.91
C THR A 130 0.30 13.10 -11.13
N ALA A 131 0.47 14.14 -10.31
CA ALA A 131 -0.66 14.81 -9.64
C ALA A 131 -1.65 15.38 -10.66
N ASP A 132 -1.18 15.99 -11.74
CA ASP A 132 -2.03 16.50 -12.81
C ASP A 132 -2.87 15.39 -13.49
N ASP A 133 -2.29 14.19 -13.62
CA ASP A 133 -3.06 13.03 -14.10
C ASP A 133 -4.18 12.67 -13.15
N ILE A 134 -3.93 12.67 -11.83
CA ILE A 134 -4.94 12.36 -10.83
C ILE A 134 -6.10 13.35 -10.95
N GLU A 135 -5.81 14.64 -10.98
CA GLU A 135 -6.84 15.68 -11.09
C GLU A 135 -7.62 15.58 -12.41
N ARG A 136 -6.92 15.43 -13.52
CA ARG A 136 -7.54 15.30 -14.85
C ARG A 136 -8.45 14.08 -14.95
N ILE A 137 -8.00 12.92 -14.45
CA ILE A 137 -8.76 11.67 -14.50
C ILE A 137 -9.98 11.76 -13.58
N HIS A 138 -9.79 12.27 -12.36
CA HIS A 138 -10.88 12.48 -11.41
C HIS A 138 -11.96 13.43 -11.95
N HIS A 139 -11.58 14.58 -12.50
CA HIS A 139 -12.51 15.50 -13.13
C HIS A 139 -13.20 14.90 -14.36
N GLY A 140 -12.56 13.94 -15.04
CA GLY A 140 -13.16 13.15 -16.12
C GLY A 140 -14.15 12.08 -15.65
N GLY A 141 -14.36 11.92 -14.35
CA GLY A 141 -15.28 10.95 -13.75
C GLY A 141 -14.75 9.51 -13.70
N GLN A 142 -13.45 9.32 -13.89
CA GLN A 142 -12.75 8.06 -13.71
C GLN A 142 -11.99 8.03 -12.37
N ILE A 143 -11.59 6.83 -11.95
CA ILE A 143 -10.72 6.61 -10.80
C ILE A 143 -9.27 6.61 -11.30
N ALA A 144 -8.46 7.51 -10.78
CA ALA A 144 -7.04 7.57 -11.10
C ALA A 144 -6.30 6.41 -10.43
N CYS A 145 -5.59 5.60 -11.19
CA CYS A 145 -4.92 4.40 -10.72
C CYS A 145 -3.41 4.60 -10.71
N LEU A 146 -2.79 4.46 -9.54
CA LEU A 146 -1.35 4.47 -9.35
C LEU A 146 -0.89 3.08 -8.92
N LEU A 147 0.41 2.82 -9.01
CA LEU A 147 1.02 1.59 -8.53
C LEU A 147 1.97 1.88 -7.38
N GLY A 148 1.93 1.03 -6.36
CA GLY A 148 2.85 1.05 -5.24
C GLY A 148 3.53 -0.30 -5.09
N VAL A 149 4.84 -0.32 -4.97
CA VAL A 149 5.61 -1.55 -4.73
C VAL A 149 5.66 -1.80 -3.23
N GLU A 150 5.17 -2.94 -2.77
CA GLU A 150 5.13 -3.28 -1.35
C GLU A 150 6.26 -4.24 -0.97
N GLY A 151 7.44 -3.67 -0.86
CA GLY A 151 8.63 -4.35 -0.34
C GLY A 151 9.88 -4.18 -1.20
N GLY A 152 10.92 -3.64 -0.58
CA GLY A 152 12.21 -3.38 -1.22
C GLY A 152 12.96 -4.62 -1.68
N HIS A 153 12.59 -5.81 -1.18
CA HIS A 153 13.14 -7.08 -1.64
C HIS A 153 12.90 -7.33 -3.14
N MET A 154 11.83 -6.73 -3.70
CA MET A 154 11.49 -6.91 -5.12
C MET A 154 12.49 -6.29 -6.08
N ILE A 155 13.34 -5.35 -5.63
CA ILE A 155 14.40 -4.83 -6.49
C ILE A 155 15.63 -5.75 -6.55
N GLU A 156 15.73 -6.78 -5.69
CA GLU A 156 16.89 -7.69 -5.62
C GLU A 156 18.23 -6.92 -5.66
N ASP A 157 18.32 -5.89 -4.80
CA ASP A 157 19.46 -4.97 -4.64
C ASP A 157 19.91 -4.26 -5.92
N SER A 158 19.04 -4.22 -6.91
CA SER A 158 19.31 -3.62 -8.21
C SER A 158 18.67 -2.22 -8.38
N PRO A 159 19.47 -1.14 -8.41
CA PRO A 159 18.94 0.18 -8.77
C PRO A 159 18.34 0.25 -10.18
N ALA A 160 18.70 -0.69 -11.06
CA ALA A 160 18.11 -0.80 -12.39
C ALA A 160 16.66 -1.31 -12.29
N ALA A 161 16.39 -2.31 -11.43
CA ALA A 161 15.03 -2.78 -11.17
C ALA A 161 14.14 -1.65 -10.61
N LEU A 162 14.66 -0.87 -9.63
CA LEU A 162 13.95 0.29 -9.10
C LEU A 162 13.54 1.29 -10.18
N ARG A 163 14.44 1.63 -11.10
CA ARG A 163 14.14 2.53 -12.23
C ARG A 163 13.09 1.92 -13.17
N THR A 164 13.21 0.63 -13.46
CA THR A 164 12.24 -0.09 -14.29
C THR A 164 10.85 -0.08 -13.66
N PHE A 165 10.74 -0.28 -12.35
CA PHE A 165 9.45 -0.19 -11.65
C PHE A 165 8.84 1.20 -11.75
N TYR A 166 9.66 2.25 -11.64
CA TYR A 166 9.20 3.62 -11.87
C TYR A 166 8.66 3.83 -13.30
N ASP A 167 9.35 3.31 -14.30
CA ASP A 167 8.95 3.40 -15.71
C ASP A 167 7.67 2.60 -15.99
N LEU A 168 7.45 1.48 -15.29
CA LEU A 168 6.19 0.72 -15.32
C LEU A 168 5.02 1.48 -14.65
N GLY A 169 5.31 2.49 -13.83
CA GLY A 169 4.30 3.37 -13.24
C GLY A 169 4.24 3.35 -11.72
N ALA A 170 5.15 2.66 -11.03
CA ALA A 170 5.24 2.74 -9.58
C ALA A 170 5.54 4.18 -9.14
N ARG A 171 4.85 4.64 -8.09
CA ARG A 171 5.02 5.98 -7.52
C ARG A 171 5.40 5.98 -6.05
N TYR A 172 5.34 4.82 -5.40
CA TYR A 172 6.05 4.58 -4.16
C TYR A 172 6.69 3.17 -4.16
N MET A 173 7.63 2.96 -3.26
CA MET A 173 8.10 1.64 -2.85
C MET A 173 8.27 1.64 -1.33
N THR A 174 7.64 0.66 -0.68
CA THR A 174 7.88 0.35 0.73
C THR A 174 9.26 -0.28 0.88
N LEU A 175 10.09 0.23 1.80
CA LEU A 175 11.51 -0.14 1.84
C LEU A 175 11.74 -1.58 2.31
N THR A 176 10.83 -2.13 3.14
CA THR A 176 10.79 -3.54 3.55
C THR A 176 9.36 -4.07 3.48
N HIS A 177 9.14 -5.36 3.78
CA HIS A 177 7.81 -5.91 4.08
C HIS A 177 7.83 -6.59 5.46
N TRP A 178 7.52 -7.88 5.58
CA TRP A 178 7.52 -8.59 6.86
C TRP A 178 8.92 -8.96 7.36
N ALA A 179 9.90 -9.06 6.47
CA ALA A 179 11.28 -9.41 6.77
C ALA A 179 12.25 -8.28 6.39
N ASN A 180 13.41 -8.28 7.04
CA ASN A 180 14.51 -7.41 6.66
C ASN A 180 14.92 -7.65 5.20
N VAL A 181 15.47 -6.62 4.58
CA VAL A 181 16.21 -6.73 3.32
C VAL A 181 17.70 -6.44 3.62
N ASP A 182 18.61 -6.76 2.71
CA ASP A 182 20.05 -6.58 2.92
C ASP A 182 20.49 -5.14 3.24
N TRP A 183 19.56 -4.19 3.21
CA TRP A 183 19.87 -2.77 3.36
C TRP A 183 18.89 -1.98 4.25
N ALA A 184 17.86 -2.61 4.84
CA ALA A 184 16.90 -1.98 5.72
C ALA A 184 16.23 -2.98 6.65
N ASP A 185 15.95 -2.56 7.89
CA ASP A 185 15.25 -3.38 8.87
C ASP A 185 13.73 -3.19 8.78
N ALA A 186 12.99 -4.29 8.84
CA ALA A 186 11.54 -4.36 8.93
C ALA A 186 11.05 -4.15 10.38
N ALA A 187 9.79 -3.73 10.54
CA ALA A 187 9.17 -3.55 11.85
C ALA A 187 8.88 -4.87 12.58
N THR A 188 8.83 -5.97 11.85
CA THR A 188 8.36 -7.28 12.31
C THR A 188 9.44 -8.35 12.31
N ASP A 189 10.69 -7.98 12.06
CA ASP A 189 11.84 -8.87 12.09
C ASP A 189 12.86 -8.40 13.13
N GLU A 190 13.84 -9.24 13.46
CA GLU A 190 14.92 -8.88 14.38
C GLU A 190 15.86 -7.87 13.70
N PRO A 191 16.23 -6.76 14.38
CA PRO A 191 17.07 -5.74 13.77
C PRO A 191 18.47 -6.27 13.41
N GLU A 192 18.88 -6.12 12.16
CA GLU A 192 20.20 -6.51 11.66
C GLU A 192 21.11 -5.32 11.35
N HIS A 193 20.50 -4.20 10.90
CA HIS A 193 21.25 -3.04 10.38
C HIS A 193 21.10 -1.79 11.25
N GLN A 194 20.20 -1.81 12.25
CA GLN A 194 19.85 -0.65 13.07
C GLN A 194 19.38 0.54 12.20
N GLY A 195 18.61 0.23 11.18
CA GLY A 195 18.04 1.20 10.23
C GLY A 195 18.46 0.94 8.79
N LEU A 196 18.89 1.99 8.08
CA LEU A 196 19.33 1.92 6.69
C LEU A 196 20.86 1.74 6.59
N THR A 197 21.29 0.75 5.81
CA THR A 197 22.70 0.68 5.38
C THR A 197 23.04 1.81 4.40
N GLU A 198 24.32 1.97 4.03
CA GLU A 198 24.71 2.94 3.01
C GLU A 198 24.07 2.65 1.63
N PHE A 199 23.78 1.39 1.31
CA PHE A 199 23.03 1.06 0.11
C PHE A 199 21.57 1.51 0.23
N GLY A 200 20.89 1.24 1.36
CA GLY A 200 19.52 1.72 1.61
C GLY A 200 19.39 3.24 1.51
N LYS A 201 20.37 3.98 2.04
CA LYS A 201 20.42 5.45 1.88
C LYS A 201 20.55 5.87 0.41
N ARG A 202 21.29 5.13 -0.43
CA ARG A 202 21.35 5.38 -1.88
C ARG A 202 20.04 5.07 -2.57
N VAL A 203 19.34 3.99 -2.16
CA VAL A 203 17.99 3.67 -2.68
C VAL A 203 17.02 4.83 -2.43
N VAL A 204 16.93 5.33 -1.19
CA VAL A 204 16.08 6.49 -0.86
C VAL A 204 16.43 7.73 -1.71
N LYS A 205 17.73 8.02 -1.89
CA LYS A 205 18.18 9.13 -2.74
C LYS A 205 17.79 8.94 -4.21
N GLU A 206 17.88 7.72 -4.73
CA GLU A 206 17.47 7.40 -6.10
C GLU A 206 15.95 7.53 -6.27
N MET A 207 15.16 7.08 -5.29
CA MET A 207 13.71 7.28 -5.27
C MET A 207 13.37 8.77 -5.33
N ASN A 208 14.04 9.61 -4.54
CA ASN A 208 13.87 11.08 -4.60
C ASN A 208 14.22 11.63 -5.99
N ARG A 209 15.31 11.16 -6.62
CA ARG A 209 15.72 11.60 -7.96
C ARG A 209 14.69 11.25 -9.03
N LEU A 210 14.06 10.08 -8.90
CA LEU A 210 13.01 9.62 -9.82
C LEU A 210 11.67 10.35 -9.60
N GLY A 211 11.41 10.89 -8.40
CA GLY A 211 10.09 11.37 -8.01
C GLY A 211 9.18 10.24 -7.52
N MET A 212 9.77 9.18 -6.96
CA MET A 212 9.09 8.08 -6.30
C MET A 212 9.10 8.32 -4.79
N PHE A 213 7.96 8.19 -4.12
CA PHE A 213 7.89 8.29 -2.67
C PHE A 213 8.59 7.10 -2.01
N ALA A 214 9.44 7.38 -1.01
CA ALA A 214 9.83 6.37 -0.04
C ALA A 214 8.63 6.12 0.89
N ASP A 215 8.11 4.90 0.86
CA ASP A 215 7.04 4.48 1.75
C ASP A 215 7.65 3.80 2.98
N LEU A 216 7.26 4.29 4.15
CA LEU A 216 7.80 3.87 5.43
C LEU A 216 6.83 2.96 6.22
N SER A 217 5.76 2.50 5.59
CA SER A 217 5.00 1.38 6.15
C SER A 217 5.89 0.14 6.21
N HIS A 218 5.67 -0.76 7.14
CA HIS A 218 6.44 -1.99 7.37
C HIS A 218 7.87 -1.86 7.91
N VAL A 219 8.50 -0.70 7.84
CA VAL A 219 9.90 -0.56 8.24
C VAL A 219 10.06 -0.35 9.75
N SER A 220 11.21 -0.71 10.31
CA SER A 220 11.53 -0.49 11.72
C SER A 220 11.58 0.99 12.08
N PRO A 221 11.39 1.39 13.36
CA PRO A 221 11.52 2.78 13.80
C PRO A 221 12.87 3.42 13.43
N ASP A 222 13.95 2.67 13.47
CA ASP A 222 15.28 3.16 13.07
C ASP A 222 15.34 3.43 11.57
N THR A 223 14.79 2.53 10.76
CA THR A 223 14.66 2.72 9.30
C THR A 223 13.78 3.94 8.98
N MET A 224 12.64 4.13 9.69
CA MET A 224 11.80 5.33 9.55
C MET A 224 12.61 6.61 9.78
N SER A 225 13.35 6.65 10.89
CA SER A 225 14.16 7.80 11.29
C SER A 225 15.28 8.09 10.29
N ASP A 226 15.97 7.07 9.82
CA ASP A 226 17.05 7.21 8.83
C ASP A 226 16.52 7.68 7.48
N ALA A 227 15.43 7.10 7.00
CA ALA A 227 14.80 7.51 5.75
C ALA A 227 14.35 8.98 5.81
N LEU A 228 13.75 9.42 6.92
CA LEU A 228 13.36 10.82 7.12
C LEU A 228 14.57 11.78 7.17
N ARG A 229 15.73 11.36 7.67
CA ARG A 229 16.95 12.16 7.66
C ARG A 229 17.60 12.26 6.27
N VAL A 230 17.49 11.19 5.48
CA VAL A 230 18.13 11.08 4.15
C VAL A 230 17.28 11.67 3.06
N SER A 231 15.95 11.52 3.15
CA SER A 231 15.03 11.97 2.12
C SER A 231 15.00 13.50 2.03
N ARG A 232 15.11 14.01 0.80
CA ARG A 232 14.94 15.42 0.46
C ARG A 232 13.55 15.73 -0.11
N ALA A 233 12.73 14.69 -0.28
CA ALA A 233 11.35 14.78 -0.72
C ALA A 233 10.42 14.30 0.39
N PRO A 234 9.14 14.69 0.39
CA PRO A 234 8.16 14.12 1.29
C PRO A 234 8.15 12.59 1.19
N VAL A 235 8.05 11.92 2.34
CA VAL A 235 7.84 10.47 2.42
C VAL A 235 6.36 10.18 2.66
N ILE A 236 5.96 8.93 2.51
CA ILE A 236 4.62 8.50 2.91
C ILE A 236 4.70 7.31 3.87
N PHE A 237 3.64 7.15 4.65
CA PHE A 237 3.24 5.89 5.24
C PHE A 237 1.95 5.51 4.54
N SER A 238 2.01 4.59 3.60
CA SER A 238 0.86 4.25 2.77
C SER A 238 -0.27 3.59 3.55
N HIS A 239 0.05 2.85 4.64
CA HIS A 239 -0.90 2.15 5.49
C HIS A 239 -0.31 1.84 6.88
N SER A 240 -0.32 2.83 7.77
CA SER A 240 0.15 2.70 9.16
C SER A 240 -0.70 3.55 10.11
N SER A 241 -0.82 3.13 11.37
CA SER A 241 -1.56 3.86 12.39
C SER A 241 -0.61 4.45 13.44
N ALA A 242 -1.12 5.08 14.49
CA ALA A 242 -0.29 5.65 15.55
C ALA A 242 0.01 4.61 16.65
N PHE A 243 1.28 4.40 16.95
CA PHE A 243 1.74 3.45 17.97
C PHE A 243 1.19 3.79 19.38
N ALA A 244 1.09 5.07 19.72
CA ALA A 244 0.58 5.50 21.02
C ALA A 244 -0.91 5.15 21.22
N ILE A 245 -1.67 4.95 20.14
CA ILE A 245 -3.08 4.53 20.21
C ILE A 245 -3.18 3.00 20.30
N ASN A 246 -2.38 2.31 19.50
CA ASN A 246 -2.27 0.86 19.51
C ASN A 246 -0.80 0.45 19.36
N PRO A 247 -0.16 -0.09 20.43
CA PRO A 247 1.26 -0.44 20.42
C PRO A 247 1.52 -1.72 19.60
N HIS A 248 1.38 -1.59 18.30
CA HIS A 248 1.69 -2.64 17.32
C HIS A 248 2.94 -2.26 16.51
N PRO A 249 3.87 -3.18 16.21
CA PRO A 249 5.12 -2.86 15.48
C PRO A 249 4.91 -2.15 14.15
N ARG A 250 3.78 -2.43 13.47
CA ARG A 250 3.39 -1.80 12.20
C ARG A 250 2.97 -0.34 12.32
N ASN A 251 2.82 0.18 13.53
CA ASN A 251 2.35 1.54 13.79
C ASN A 251 3.51 2.49 14.04
N VAL A 252 3.29 3.77 13.72
CA VAL A 252 4.32 4.80 13.72
C VAL A 252 4.50 5.38 15.12
N PRO A 253 5.73 5.36 15.70
CA PRO A 253 6.01 5.98 16.98
C PRO A 253 5.86 7.51 16.95
N ASP A 254 5.54 8.10 18.10
CA ASP A 254 5.29 9.53 18.25
C ASP A 254 6.49 10.42 17.91
N ASP A 255 7.71 9.97 18.19
CA ASP A 255 8.94 10.68 17.84
C ASP A 255 9.12 10.77 16.33
N VAL A 256 8.82 9.70 15.61
CA VAL A 256 8.79 9.67 14.14
C VAL A 256 7.68 10.58 13.61
N LEU A 257 6.46 10.50 14.19
CA LEU A 257 5.35 11.38 13.80
C LEU A 257 5.71 12.87 13.94
N ARG A 258 6.49 13.23 14.97
CA ARG A 258 6.98 14.62 15.15
C ARG A 258 7.98 15.08 14.09
N MET A 259 8.63 14.15 13.36
CA MET A 259 9.53 14.48 12.25
C MET A 259 8.76 14.79 10.96
N MET A 260 7.54 14.25 10.79
CA MET A 260 6.76 14.38 9.55
C MET A 260 6.45 15.81 9.11
N PRO A 261 6.08 16.76 10.00
CA PRO A 261 5.82 18.14 9.59
C PRO A 261 7.02 18.84 8.92
N LYS A 262 8.24 18.52 9.35
CA LYS A 262 9.47 19.07 8.75
C LYS A 262 9.75 18.43 7.39
N ASN A 263 9.43 17.17 7.20
CA ASN A 263 9.61 16.47 5.94
C ASN A 263 8.51 16.83 4.92
N GLY A 264 7.32 17.20 5.38
CA GLY A 264 6.14 17.46 4.54
C GLY A 264 5.42 16.20 4.07
N GLY A 265 5.75 15.03 4.64
CA GLY A 265 5.13 13.75 4.33
C GLY A 265 3.75 13.55 4.97
N VAL A 266 3.12 12.42 4.65
CA VAL A 266 1.76 12.08 5.10
C VAL A 266 1.72 10.66 5.66
N VAL A 267 0.92 10.45 6.71
CA VAL A 267 0.61 9.12 7.27
C VAL A 267 -0.83 8.79 6.94
N HIS A 268 -1.05 7.70 6.22
CA HIS A 268 -2.37 7.18 5.90
C HIS A 268 -2.73 6.07 6.87
N VAL A 269 -3.89 6.22 7.50
CA VAL A 269 -4.39 5.29 8.52
C VAL A 269 -4.70 3.95 7.91
N ASN A 270 -4.22 2.88 8.55
CA ASN A 270 -4.50 1.51 8.18
C ASN A 270 -5.89 1.08 8.66
N PHE A 271 -6.56 0.20 7.93
CA PHE A 271 -7.89 -0.34 8.29
C PHE A 271 -7.86 -1.79 8.80
N ILE A 272 -6.68 -2.42 8.91
CA ILE A 272 -6.57 -3.76 9.51
C ILE A 272 -6.90 -3.62 11.01
N GLY A 273 -7.88 -4.40 11.48
CA GLY A 273 -8.44 -4.30 12.82
C GLY A 273 -7.37 -4.42 13.91
N ALA A 274 -6.44 -5.37 13.78
CA ALA A 274 -5.33 -5.59 14.70
C ALA A 274 -4.38 -4.38 14.83
N PHE A 275 -4.23 -3.56 13.78
CA PHE A 275 -3.36 -2.37 13.79
C PHE A 275 -4.08 -1.12 14.28
N VAL A 276 -5.41 -1.13 14.23
CA VAL A 276 -6.24 0.02 14.66
C VAL A 276 -6.58 -0.06 16.15
N SER A 277 -6.86 -1.26 16.67
CA SER A 277 -7.28 -1.43 18.06
C SER A 277 -6.87 -2.80 18.61
N PRO A 278 -6.31 -2.86 19.83
CA PRO A 278 -5.99 -4.14 20.48
C PRO A 278 -7.24 -4.99 20.76
N LYS A 279 -8.43 -4.38 20.79
CA LYS A 279 -9.71 -5.11 20.95
C LYS A 279 -10.12 -5.88 19.68
N ASN A 280 -9.55 -5.52 18.53
CA ASN A 280 -9.86 -6.12 17.24
C ASN A 280 -8.80 -7.14 16.79
N ALA A 281 -7.74 -7.36 17.56
CA ALA A 281 -6.72 -8.35 17.25
C ALA A 281 -7.30 -9.77 17.05
N ASP A 282 -8.36 -10.11 17.79
CA ASP A 282 -9.08 -11.39 17.67
C ASP A 282 -10.04 -11.45 16.46
N PHE A 283 -10.32 -10.32 15.81
CA PHE A 283 -11.27 -10.24 14.69
C PHE A 283 -10.62 -10.67 13.37
N ASP A 284 -9.33 -10.34 13.20
CA ASP A 284 -8.57 -10.66 12.00
C ASP A 284 -8.08 -12.13 12.00
N THR A 285 -8.20 -12.83 13.16
CA THR A 285 -7.83 -14.25 13.33
C THR A 285 -9.00 -15.23 13.20
N LYS A 286 -10.21 -14.76 13.02
CA LYS A 286 -11.45 -15.56 12.84
C LYS A 286 -11.96 -15.49 11.41
#